data_34c148b6e711ac4aa095ea1ab4a7f25f
#
_entry.id   34c148b6e711ac4aa095ea1ab4a7f25f
#
_cell.length_a   1.000
_cell.length_b   1.000
_cell.length_c   1.000
_cell.angle_alpha   90.00
_cell.angle_beta   90.00
_cell.angle_gamma   90.00
#
_symmetry.space_group_name_H-M   'P 1'
#
loop_
_entity.id
_entity.type
_entity.pdbx_description
1 polymer ?
#
loop_
_entity_poly.entity_id
_entity_poly.type
_entity_poly.pdbx_seq_one_letter_code
_entity_poly.pdbx_strand_id
1 'polypeptide(L)'
;QENTNIFDLGSSLCSCSLSALEKIDYFNGKIFAVDSSKAMIDICKKNINREEIKFINSDVCEIDINNASIVILNLTLQFIDIKKRENLLKKLFLQLNKNGVIIITEKITLEKESDDIFFKKFHDFYKENNGYTKEEIDRKKIALEKTMIIESEQIHENRFLNIGCENFYKWFQCYNFVSWVLIK
;
A
#
# COMPACT_ATOMS: atom_id res chain seq x y z
N GLN A 1 -7.36 5.64 17.92
CA GLN A 1 -8.70 6.16 18.27
C GLN A 1 -9.61 4.96 18.50
N GLU A 2 -10.36 4.97 19.59
CA GLU A 2 -11.29 3.91 19.91
C GLU A 2 -12.48 3.87 18.92
N ASN A 3 -12.97 2.66 18.64
CA ASN A 3 -14.14 2.44 17.78
C ASN A 3 -14.03 3.03 16.35
N THR A 4 -12.83 3.06 15.79
CA THR A 4 -12.59 3.54 14.43
C THR A 4 -12.10 2.42 13.51
N ASN A 5 -12.19 2.65 12.22
CA ASN A 5 -11.89 1.65 11.20
C ASN A 5 -10.48 1.79 10.64
N ILE A 6 -9.96 0.66 10.16
CA ILE A 6 -8.74 0.57 9.35
C ILE A 6 -9.13 0.14 7.95
N PHE A 7 -8.58 0.78 6.94
CA PHE A 7 -8.75 0.40 5.54
C PHE A 7 -7.42 -0.05 4.94
N ASP A 8 -7.34 -1.31 4.53
CA ASP A 8 -6.20 -1.91 3.82
C ASP A 8 -6.55 -1.99 2.34
N LEU A 9 -6.07 -1.01 1.57
CA LEU A 9 -6.43 -0.80 0.17
C LEU A 9 -5.38 -1.43 -0.76
N GLY A 10 -5.78 -2.40 -1.55
CA GLY A 10 -4.89 -3.30 -2.28
C GLY A 10 -4.36 -4.41 -1.36
N SER A 11 -5.24 -4.98 -0.55
CA SER A 11 -4.90 -5.88 0.56
C SER A 11 -4.29 -7.22 0.14
N SER A 12 -4.41 -7.62 -1.13
CA SER A 12 -3.91 -8.90 -1.64
C SER A 12 -4.31 -10.07 -0.72
N LEU A 13 -3.35 -10.73 -0.09
CA LEU A 13 -3.57 -11.82 0.87
C LEU A 13 -3.73 -11.33 2.33
N CYS A 14 -4.03 -10.07 2.54
CA CYS A 14 -4.35 -9.44 3.84
C CYS A 14 -3.21 -9.47 4.88
N SER A 15 -1.95 -9.49 4.45
CA SER A 15 -0.82 -9.51 5.39
C SER A 15 -0.78 -8.27 6.28
N CYS A 16 -1.05 -7.07 5.72
CA CYS A 16 -1.10 -5.83 6.51
C CYS A 16 -2.29 -5.84 7.48
N SER A 17 -3.47 -6.28 7.02
CA SER A 17 -4.66 -6.42 7.85
C SER A 17 -4.43 -7.33 9.05
N LEU A 18 -3.83 -8.51 8.83
CA LEU A 18 -3.53 -9.47 9.89
C LEU A 18 -2.49 -8.91 10.87
N SER A 19 -1.41 -8.31 10.36
CA SER A 19 -0.37 -7.71 11.21
C SER A 19 -0.92 -6.55 12.05
N ALA A 20 -1.82 -5.74 11.50
CA ALA A 20 -2.48 -4.66 12.23
C ALA A 20 -3.33 -5.24 13.37
N LEU A 21 -4.13 -6.27 13.09
CA LEU A 21 -4.98 -6.90 14.10
C LEU A 21 -4.18 -7.52 15.25
N GLU A 22 -3.02 -8.11 14.96
CA GLU A 22 -2.16 -8.74 15.99
C GLU A 22 -1.44 -7.73 16.89
N LYS A 23 -1.26 -6.49 16.43
CA LYS A 23 -0.44 -5.47 17.13
C LYS A 23 -1.26 -4.39 17.82
N ILE A 24 -2.55 -4.31 17.53
CA ILE A 24 -3.44 -3.31 18.17
C ILE A 24 -4.18 -3.96 19.32
N ASP A 25 -3.75 -3.65 20.54
CA ASP A 25 -4.46 -4.03 21.75
C ASP A 25 -5.82 -3.32 21.81
N TYR A 26 -6.88 -4.04 22.23
CA TYR A 26 -8.23 -3.50 22.41
C TYR A 26 -8.85 -2.84 21.17
N PHE A 27 -8.64 -3.46 20.00
CA PHE A 27 -9.24 -2.97 18.76
C PHE A 27 -10.74 -3.30 18.69
N ASN A 28 -11.58 -2.26 18.81
CA ASN A 28 -13.05 -2.37 18.73
C ASN A 28 -13.63 -1.94 17.37
N GLY A 29 -12.78 -1.66 16.38
CA GLY A 29 -13.17 -1.27 15.02
C GLY A 29 -13.35 -2.45 14.09
N LYS A 30 -13.37 -2.13 12.79
CA LYS A 30 -13.29 -3.10 11.71
C LYS A 30 -12.10 -2.79 10.81
N ILE A 31 -11.50 -3.84 10.25
CA ILE A 31 -10.50 -3.73 9.20
C ILE A 31 -11.19 -4.07 7.88
N PHE A 32 -11.21 -3.12 6.98
CA PHE A 32 -11.75 -3.30 5.63
C PHE A 32 -10.61 -3.63 4.68
N ALA A 33 -10.47 -4.89 4.33
CA ALA A 33 -9.50 -5.40 3.37
C ALA A 33 -10.11 -5.33 1.97
N VAL A 34 -9.61 -4.41 1.15
CA VAL A 34 -10.15 -4.11 -0.18
C VAL A 34 -9.15 -4.53 -1.25
N ASP A 35 -9.61 -5.31 -2.22
CA ASP A 35 -8.80 -5.68 -3.38
C ASP A 35 -9.69 -5.87 -4.62
N SER A 36 -9.19 -5.45 -5.78
CA SER A 36 -9.90 -5.60 -7.06
C SER A 36 -9.89 -7.04 -7.56
N SER A 37 -8.94 -7.87 -7.11
CA SER A 37 -8.83 -9.28 -7.47
C SER A 37 -9.82 -10.13 -6.66
N LYS A 38 -10.90 -10.57 -7.33
CA LYS A 38 -11.85 -11.50 -6.71
C LYS A 38 -11.17 -12.78 -6.21
N ALA A 39 -10.17 -13.27 -6.93
CA ALA A 39 -9.44 -14.48 -6.54
C ALA A 39 -8.72 -14.30 -5.21
N MET A 40 -8.07 -13.14 -4.97
CA MET A 40 -7.40 -12.85 -3.71
C MET A 40 -8.42 -12.74 -2.57
N ILE A 41 -9.52 -12.05 -2.78
CA ILE A 41 -10.59 -11.93 -1.78
C ILE A 41 -11.20 -13.31 -1.44
N ASP A 42 -11.43 -14.17 -2.44
CA ASP A 42 -11.98 -15.51 -2.19
C ASP A 42 -10.99 -16.39 -1.39
N ILE A 43 -9.69 -16.28 -1.66
CA ILE A 43 -8.64 -16.96 -0.88
C ILE A 43 -8.64 -16.46 0.56
N CYS A 44 -8.70 -15.14 0.77
CA CYS A 44 -8.73 -14.55 2.11
C CYS A 44 -9.95 -15.01 2.89
N LYS A 45 -11.15 -14.96 2.29
CA LYS A 45 -12.40 -15.44 2.93
C LYS A 45 -12.34 -16.91 3.33
N LYS A 46 -11.64 -17.74 2.56
CA LYS A 46 -11.49 -19.17 2.86
C LYS A 46 -10.51 -19.44 4.00
N ASN A 47 -9.41 -18.66 4.07
CA ASN A 47 -8.28 -18.97 4.93
C ASN A 47 -8.23 -18.13 6.21
N ILE A 48 -8.91 -17.00 6.25
CA ILE A 48 -8.86 -16.07 7.37
C ILE A 48 -10.24 -16.06 8.06
N ASN A 49 -10.27 -16.61 9.28
CA ASN A 49 -11.46 -16.63 10.13
C ASN A 49 -11.30 -15.58 11.24
N ARG A 50 -11.55 -14.32 10.91
CA ARG A 50 -11.47 -13.17 11.82
C ARG A 50 -12.67 -12.25 11.58
N GLU A 51 -13.54 -12.13 12.56
CA GLU A 51 -14.78 -11.33 12.47
C GLU A 51 -14.50 -9.83 12.36
N GLU A 52 -13.34 -9.39 12.79
CA GLU A 52 -12.87 -8.01 12.73
C GLU A 52 -12.54 -7.57 11.30
N ILE A 53 -12.22 -8.52 10.40
CA ILE A 53 -11.85 -8.23 9.01
C ILE A 53 -13.05 -8.38 8.09
N LYS A 54 -13.32 -7.34 7.30
CA LYS A 54 -14.34 -7.31 6.25
C LYS A 54 -13.67 -7.29 4.89
N PHE A 55 -13.88 -8.34 4.10
CA PHE A 55 -13.28 -8.48 2.77
C PHE A 55 -14.21 -7.86 1.72
N ILE A 56 -13.68 -6.90 0.96
CA ILE A 56 -14.40 -6.17 -0.08
C ILE A 56 -13.70 -6.37 -1.43
N ASN A 57 -14.43 -6.90 -2.41
CA ASN A 57 -13.94 -6.93 -3.78
C ASN A 57 -14.38 -5.65 -4.51
N SER A 58 -13.47 -4.71 -4.67
CA SER A 58 -13.73 -3.41 -5.33
C SER A 58 -12.44 -2.79 -5.84
N ASP A 59 -12.56 -1.91 -6.84
CA ASP A 59 -11.49 -0.96 -7.18
C ASP A 59 -11.30 0.03 -6.01
N VAL A 60 -10.05 0.22 -5.58
CA VAL A 60 -9.73 1.14 -4.48
C VAL A 60 -10.09 2.60 -4.81
N CYS A 61 -10.17 2.97 -6.10
CA CYS A 61 -10.61 4.30 -6.51
C CYS A 61 -12.09 4.55 -6.26
N GLU A 62 -12.91 3.48 -6.22
CA GLU A 62 -14.36 3.56 -6.05
C GLU A 62 -14.80 3.46 -4.57
N ILE A 63 -13.88 3.06 -3.68
CA ILE A 63 -14.25 2.86 -2.27
C ILE A 63 -14.38 4.21 -1.54
N ASP A 64 -15.42 4.34 -0.73
CA ASP A 64 -15.53 5.38 0.27
C ASP A 64 -15.14 4.83 1.64
N ILE A 65 -14.33 5.61 2.36
CA ILE A 65 -13.94 5.27 3.72
C ILE A 65 -14.76 6.09 4.72
N ASN A 66 -15.21 5.45 5.77
CA ASN A 66 -15.94 6.11 6.83
C ASN A 66 -15.37 5.74 8.20
N ASN A 67 -15.38 6.70 9.11
CA ASN A 67 -14.83 6.52 10.46
C ASN A 67 -13.43 5.90 10.45
N ALA A 68 -12.58 6.30 9.50
CA ALA A 68 -11.26 5.74 9.30
C ALA A 68 -10.21 6.51 10.08
N SER A 69 -9.45 5.83 10.93
CA SER A 69 -8.26 6.39 11.59
C SER A 69 -6.97 5.97 10.90
N ILE A 70 -6.97 4.85 10.20
CA ILE A 70 -5.81 4.33 9.49
C ILE A 70 -6.23 3.89 8.09
N VAL A 71 -5.50 4.35 7.09
CA VAL A 71 -5.58 3.85 5.72
C VAL A 71 -4.20 3.33 5.33
N ILE A 72 -4.14 2.14 4.78
CA ILE A 72 -2.90 1.48 4.34
C ILE A 72 -2.95 1.33 2.82
N LEU A 73 -1.93 1.80 2.14
CA LEU A 73 -1.66 1.61 0.71
C LEU A 73 -0.25 1.00 0.61
N ASN A 74 -0.17 -0.33 0.68
CA ASN A 74 1.11 -1.03 0.66
C ASN A 74 1.40 -1.62 -0.72
N LEU A 75 2.28 -0.97 -1.47
CA LEU A 75 2.63 -1.30 -2.86
C LEU A 75 1.40 -1.28 -3.80
N THR A 76 0.53 -0.29 -3.62
CA THR A 76 -0.77 -0.21 -4.29
C THR A 76 -0.84 0.89 -5.34
N LEU A 77 -0.33 2.11 -5.03
CA LEU A 77 -0.42 3.25 -5.96
C LEU A 77 0.29 2.97 -7.28
N GLN A 78 1.38 2.22 -7.26
CA GLN A 78 2.13 1.86 -8.46
C GLN A 78 1.32 1.08 -9.50
N PHE A 79 0.17 0.51 -9.13
CA PHE A 79 -0.75 -0.21 -10.02
C PHE A 79 -1.97 0.63 -10.44
N ILE A 80 -2.10 1.84 -9.91
CA ILE A 80 -3.18 2.77 -10.24
C ILE A 80 -2.70 3.72 -11.36
N ASP A 81 -3.58 4.03 -12.31
CA ASP A 81 -3.30 5.04 -13.33
C ASP A 81 -2.81 6.35 -12.68
N ILE A 82 -1.71 6.89 -13.18
CA ILE A 82 -1.07 8.10 -12.64
C ILE A 82 -2.08 9.24 -12.48
N LYS A 83 -2.99 9.39 -13.46
CA LYS A 83 -4.01 10.46 -13.46
C LYS A 83 -5.03 10.33 -12.33
N LYS A 84 -5.18 9.14 -11.75
CA LYS A 84 -6.13 8.87 -10.66
C LYS A 84 -5.50 8.96 -9.27
N ARG A 85 -4.17 8.84 -9.15
CA ARG A 85 -3.47 8.72 -7.86
C ARG A 85 -3.71 9.91 -6.94
N GLU A 86 -3.59 11.13 -7.47
CA GLU A 86 -3.77 12.36 -6.68
C GLU A 86 -5.22 12.49 -6.20
N ASN A 87 -6.19 12.24 -7.08
CA ASN A 87 -7.61 12.30 -6.73
C ASN A 87 -7.98 11.24 -5.69
N LEU A 88 -7.44 10.02 -5.80
CA LEU A 88 -7.62 8.98 -4.80
C LEU A 88 -7.09 9.43 -3.44
N LEU A 89 -5.84 9.87 -3.38
CA LEU A 89 -5.24 10.31 -2.11
C LEU A 89 -5.97 11.50 -1.51
N LYS A 90 -6.40 12.46 -2.32
CA LYS A 90 -7.19 13.60 -1.88
C LYS A 90 -8.52 13.16 -1.27
N LYS A 91 -9.24 12.26 -1.93
CA LYS A 91 -10.49 11.68 -1.43
C LYS A 91 -10.27 10.99 -0.08
N LEU A 92 -9.28 10.11 0.01
CA LEU A 92 -8.96 9.39 1.25
C LEU A 92 -8.57 10.35 2.38
N PHE A 93 -7.74 11.34 2.09
CA PHE A 93 -7.30 12.33 3.07
C PHE A 93 -8.46 13.17 3.61
N LEU A 94 -9.40 13.56 2.75
CA LEU A 94 -10.59 14.30 3.16
C LEU A 94 -11.54 13.47 4.03
N GLN A 95 -11.70 12.19 3.72
CA GLN A 95 -12.59 11.27 4.44
C GLN A 95 -11.99 10.70 5.74
N LEU A 96 -10.67 10.79 5.91
CA LEU A 96 -9.96 10.33 7.10
C LEU A 96 -10.43 11.11 8.34
N ASN A 97 -10.51 10.46 9.49
CA ASN A 97 -10.78 11.12 10.77
C ASN A 97 -9.69 12.16 11.10
N LYS A 98 -10.02 13.16 11.90
CA LYS A 98 -9.02 14.09 12.46
C LYS A 98 -7.98 13.28 13.25
N ASN A 99 -6.70 13.60 13.08
CA ASN A 99 -5.55 12.87 13.63
C ASN A 99 -5.46 11.41 13.14
N GLY A 100 -6.16 11.07 12.06
CA GLY A 100 -5.97 9.80 11.37
C GLY A 100 -4.73 9.84 10.47
N VAL A 101 -4.30 8.66 10.02
CA VAL A 101 -3.08 8.52 9.22
C VAL A 101 -3.32 7.71 7.95
N ILE A 102 -2.61 8.08 6.88
CA ILE A 102 -2.46 7.25 5.69
C ILE A 102 -1.01 6.74 5.69
N ILE A 103 -0.83 5.44 5.65
CA ILE A 103 0.47 4.78 5.50
C ILE A 103 0.60 4.37 4.04
N ILE A 104 1.61 4.89 3.36
CA ILE A 104 1.88 4.61 1.95
C ILE A 104 3.26 3.98 1.85
N THR A 105 3.33 2.78 1.27
CA THR A 105 4.61 2.15 0.94
C THR A 105 4.65 1.91 -0.55
N GLU A 106 5.68 2.41 -1.23
CA GLU A 106 5.83 2.26 -2.68
C GLU A 106 7.27 1.96 -3.07
N LYS A 107 7.42 1.32 -4.20
CA LYS A 107 8.69 1.24 -4.89
C LYS A 107 8.94 2.56 -5.62
N ILE A 108 10.16 3.09 -5.51
CA ILE A 108 10.53 4.36 -6.15
C ILE A 108 11.61 4.17 -7.22
N THR A 109 11.67 5.12 -8.17
CA THR A 109 12.84 5.33 -9.01
C THR A 109 13.84 6.22 -8.28
N LEU A 110 15.11 5.92 -8.43
CA LEU A 110 16.19 6.74 -7.86
C LEU A 110 16.68 7.75 -8.88
N GLU A 111 17.18 8.90 -8.38
CA GLU A 111 17.63 9.99 -9.26
C GLU A 111 18.82 9.59 -10.14
N LYS A 112 19.73 8.78 -9.60
CA LYS A 112 20.89 8.29 -10.32
C LYS A 112 20.59 6.92 -10.91
N GLU A 113 20.71 6.80 -12.23
CA GLU A 113 20.52 5.54 -12.95
C GLU A 113 21.43 4.42 -12.42
N SER A 114 22.68 4.76 -12.04
CA SER A 114 23.63 3.81 -11.44
C SER A 114 23.08 3.16 -10.17
N ASP A 115 22.44 3.96 -9.32
CA ASP A 115 21.89 3.51 -8.04
C ASP A 115 20.63 2.65 -8.27
N ASP A 116 19.80 3.04 -9.22
CA ASP A 116 18.60 2.27 -9.60
C ASP A 116 18.99 0.89 -10.16
N ILE A 117 20.02 0.83 -11.02
CA ILE A 117 20.58 -0.43 -11.52
C ILE A 117 21.16 -1.28 -10.38
N PHE A 118 21.91 -0.65 -9.45
CA PHE A 118 22.50 -1.34 -8.31
C PHE A 118 21.43 -1.98 -7.42
N PHE A 119 20.43 -1.22 -7.01
CA PHE A 119 19.38 -1.74 -6.14
C PHE A 119 18.48 -2.78 -6.82
N LYS A 120 18.26 -2.68 -8.13
CA LYS A 120 17.56 -3.73 -8.89
C LYS A 120 18.33 -5.06 -8.84
N LYS A 121 19.65 -5.03 -9.07
CA LYS A 121 20.50 -6.22 -8.97
C LYS A 121 20.53 -6.78 -7.56
N PHE A 122 20.64 -5.92 -6.56
CA PHE A 122 20.66 -6.33 -5.16
C PHE A 122 19.34 -6.96 -4.72
N HIS A 123 18.22 -6.42 -5.18
CA HIS A 123 16.90 -6.99 -4.93
C HIS A 123 16.71 -8.36 -5.59
N ASP A 124 17.26 -8.58 -6.79
CA ASP A 124 17.24 -9.88 -7.43
C ASP A 124 18.09 -10.89 -6.63
N PHE A 125 19.30 -10.51 -6.25
CA PHE A 125 20.16 -11.32 -5.38
C PHE A 125 19.48 -11.68 -4.04
N TYR A 126 18.78 -10.71 -3.43
CA TYR A 126 18.00 -10.98 -2.22
C TYR A 126 16.91 -12.03 -2.45
N LYS A 127 16.20 -11.97 -3.57
CA LYS A 127 15.18 -12.99 -3.92
C LYS A 127 15.79 -14.36 -4.12
N GLU A 128 16.90 -14.45 -4.87
CA GLU A 128 17.62 -15.72 -5.11
C GLU A 128 18.03 -16.36 -3.79
N ASN A 129 18.57 -15.57 -2.84
CA ASN A 129 18.95 -16.06 -1.51
C ASN A 129 17.75 -16.47 -0.63
N ASN A 130 16.54 -16.00 -0.96
CA ASN A 130 15.29 -16.40 -0.31
C ASN A 130 14.54 -17.51 -1.07
N GLY A 131 15.22 -18.23 -1.98
CA GLY A 131 14.72 -19.44 -2.61
C GLY A 131 13.94 -19.23 -3.90
N TYR A 132 13.89 -18.01 -4.45
CA TYR A 132 13.32 -17.81 -5.78
C TYR A 132 14.29 -18.22 -6.87
N THR A 133 13.79 -18.92 -7.89
CA THR A 133 14.58 -19.21 -9.08
C THR A 133 14.69 -17.97 -9.99
N LYS A 134 15.69 -17.94 -10.84
CA LYS A 134 15.88 -16.84 -11.79
C LYS A 134 14.70 -16.71 -12.75
N GLU A 135 14.16 -17.84 -13.19
CA GLU A 135 12.97 -17.90 -14.05
C GLU A 135 11.72 -17.32 -13.37
N GLU A 136 11.53 -17.56 -12.08
CA GLU A 136 10.42 -16.99 -11.32
C GLU A 136 10.55 -15.48 -11.18
N ILE A 137 11.78 -14.99 -10.92
CA ILE A 137 12.08 -13.56 -10.83
C ILE A 137 11.81 -12.87 -12.16
N ASP A 138 12.31 -13.42 -13.27
CA ASP A 138 12.14 -12.83 -14.61
C ASP A 138 10.67 -12.88 -15.05
N ARG A 139 9.96 -13.97 -14.81
CA ARG A 139 8.52 -14.08 -15.10
C ARG A 139 7.73 -13.01 -14.35
N LYS A 140 8.04 -12.80 -13.07
CA LYS A 140 7.37 -11.77 -12.26
C LYS A 140 7.69 -10.36 -12.75
N LYS A 141 8.94 -10.08 -13.17
CA LYS A 141 9.31 -8.80 -13.78
C LYS A 141 8.49 -8.51 -15.03
N ILE A 142 8.46 -9.45 -15.98
CA ILE A 142 7.71 -9.32 -17.25
C ILE A 142 6.22 -9.08 -16.97
N ALA A 143 5.64 -9.80 -16.01
CA ALA A 143 4.23 -9.63 -15.65
C ALA A 143 3.93 -8.24 -15.07
N LEU A 144 4.87 -7.64 -14.34
CA LEU A 144 4.71 -6.33 -13.70
C LEU A 144 5.04 -5.15 -14.62
N GLU A 145 5.91 -5.31 -15.60
CA GLU A 145 6.37 -4.22 -16.49
C GLU A 145 5.23 -3.45 -17.18
N LYS A 146 4.13 -4.13 -17.50
CA LYS A 146 2.99 -3.52 -18.19
C LYS A 146 1.97 -2.86 -17.27
N THR A 147 2.02 -3.16 -15.99
CA THR A 147 0.98 -2.76 -15.03
C THR A 147 1.50 -1.89 -13.90
N MET A 148 2.79 -1.99 -13.60
CA MET A 148 3.42 -1.27 -12.50
C MET A 148 4.14 -0.04 -13.02
N ILE A 149 3.69 1.15 -12.62
CA ILE A 149 4.34 2.42 -12.95
C ILE A 149 4.88 3.02 -11.66
N ILE A 150 6.20 2.98 -11.52
CA ILE A 150 6.92 3.55 -10.37
C ILE A 150 7.26 5.01 -10.63
N GLU A 151 7.22 5.82 -9.57
CA GLU A 151 7.52 7.25 -9.58
C GLU A 151 8.68 7.55 -8.62
N SER A 152 9.27 8.74 -8.72
CA SER A 152 10.31 9.16 -7.79
C SER A 152 9.72 9.57 -6.44
N GLU A 153 10.56 9.58 -5.40
CA GLU A 153 10.22 10.07 -4.07
C GLU A 153 9.63 11.48 -4.13
N GLN A 154 10.27 12.38 -4.87
CA GLN A 154 9.83 13.77 -5.03
C GLN A 154 8.42 13.90 -5.63
N ILE A 155 8.05 13.02 -6.58
CA ILE A 155 6.70 13.03 -7.17
C ILE A 155 5.66 12.63 -6.12
N HIS A 156 5.96 11.65 -5.27
CA HIS A 156 5.07 11.26 -4.18
C HIS A 156 4.90 12.39 -3.17
N GLU A 157 5.97 13.01 -2.71
CA GLU A 157 5.94 14.10 -1.74
C GLU A 157 5.22 15.34 -2.27
N ASN A 158 5.47 15.73 -3.53
CA ASN A 158 4.72 16.80 -4.17
C ASN A 158 3.21 16.50 -4.21
N ARG A 159 2.83 15.25 -4.48
CA ARG A 159 1.43 14.83 -4.47
C ARG A 159 0.82 14.95 -3.07
N PHE A 160 1.58 14.64 -2.00
CA PHE A 160 1.11 14.81 -0.62
C PHE A 160 0.83 16.30 -0.29
N LEU A 161 1.69 17.18 -0.73
CA LEU A 161 1.47 18.64 -0.60
C LEU A 161 0.25 19.09 -1.40
N ASN A 162 0.10 18.62 -2.64
CA ASN A 162 -1.03 18.99 -3.52
C ASN A 162 -2.40 18.60 -2.95
N ILE A 163 -2.49 17.51 -2.19
CA ILE A 163 -3.74 17.11 -1.54
C ILE A 163 -4.01 17.84 -0.22
N GLY A 164 -3.11 18.76 0.19
CA GLY A 164 -3.20 19.53 1.43
C GLY A 164 -2.64 18.85 2.67
N CYS A 165 -1.83 17.79 2.51
CA CYS A 165 -1.13 17.16 3.62
C CYS A 165 0.23 17.82 3.82
N GLU A 166 0.35 18.66 4.84
CA GLU A 166 1.60 19.33 5.22
C GLU A 166 2.44 18.48 6.19
N ASN A 167 1.78 17.56 6.92
CA ASN A 167 2.42 16.72 7.93
C ASN A 167 2.59 15.30 7.39
N PHE A 168 3.71 15.05 6.73
CA PHE A 168 4.09 13.70 6.30
C PHE A 168 5.55 13.42 6.62
N TYR A 169 5.87 12.15 6.87
CA TYR A 169 7.20 11.72 7.28
C TYR A 169 7.56 10.42 6.59
N LYS A 170 8.77 10.36 6.04
CA LYS A 170 9.40 9.10 5.64
C LYS A 170 9.89 8.40 6.91
N TRP A 171 9.30 7.28 7.26
CA TRP A 171 9.62 6.56 8.49
C TRP A 171 10.36 5.25 8.25
N PHE A 172 10.35 4.74 7.01
CA PHE A 172 11.05 3.52 6.63
C PHE A 172 11.54 3.58 5.18
N GLN A 173 12.72 3.05 4.94
CA GLN A 173 13.25 2.82 3.61
C GLN A 173 14.08 1.54 3.61
N CYS A 174 13.84 0.68 2.61
CA CYS A 174 14.64 -0.50 2.33
C CYS A 174 14.90 -0.55 0.82
N TYR A 175 16.15 -0.37 0.44
CA TYR A 175 16.55 -0.21 -0.97
C TYR A 175 15.75 0.94 -1.64
N ASN A 176 15.03 0.60 -2.71
CA ASN A 176 14.12 1.51 -3.41
C ASN A 176 12.63 1.28 -3.04
N PHE A 177 12.37 0.79 -1.84
CA PHE A 177 11.05 0.76 -1.23
C PHE A 177 11.02 1.79 -0.10
N VAL A 178 10.09 2.72 -0.19
CA VAL A 178 9.95 3.81 0.78
C VAL A 178 8.56 3.77 1.38
N SER A 179 8.47 4.04 2.67
CA SER A 179 7.20 4.17 3.36
C SER A 179 7.06 5.53 4.02
N TRP A 180 5.92 6.17 3.78
CA TRP A 180 5.54 7.44 4.39
C TRP A 180 4.32 7.26 5.28
N VAL A 181 4.23 8.11 6.30
CA VAL A 181 3.03 8.34 7.09
C VAL A 181 2.54 9.77 6.84
N LEU A 182 1.30 9.92 6.42
CA LEU A 182 0.61 11.20 6.23
C LEU A 182 -0.36 11.38 7.39
N ILE A 183 -0.35 12.54 8.06
CA ILE A 183 -1.17 12.83 9.25
C ILE A 183 -2.16 13.94 8.90
N LYS A 184 -3.46 13.69 9.18
CA LYS A 184 -4.52 14.67 8.99
C LYS A 184 -4.70 15.59 10.19
#